data_5ff9f128a23b6b316151ce1d284a3453
#
_entry.id   5ff9f128a23b6b316151ce1d284a3453
#
_cell.length_a   1.000
_cell.length_b   1.000
_cell.length_c   1.000
_cell.angle_alpha   90.00
_cell.angle_beta   90.00
_cell.angle_gamma   90.00
#
_symmetry.space_group_name_H-M   'P 1'
#
loop_
_entity.id
_entity.type
_entity.pdbx_description
1 polymer ?
#
loop_
_entity_poly.entity_id
_entity_poly.type
_entity_poly.pdbx_seq_one_letter_code
_entity_poly.pdbx_strand_id
1 'polypeptide(L)'
;MKTAERSRKMLEKGALYVVGTPIGNLGDFSPRARETLMEADFIAAEDTRVTLGLLNRFDIQHKPLISYFEHNKLSRGETIIARLREGETCALVSDAGMPAVSDPGETLIAACREAGIPVYVVPGPTAAVSALAVSGLPTGRFTFEGFLSMNKRSRRLHMEQVKGELRTMIFYEAPHKLRRTLSDFEKLFGGEREIAVVRELTKIHEEVWRTTLREAAAHYREHEPRGEYVLVIAGAEPPLLEEPAYTIGEAVSMARGLMEEGTPPSEAARLAAKDTGLRKAEIYKALTRE
;
A
#
# COMPACT_ATOMS: atom_id res chain seq x y z
N MET A 1 17.36 19.67 26.49
CA MET A 1 16.43 18.64 25.97
C MET A 1 16.13 17.68 27.11
N LYS A 2 14.95 17.73 27.70
CA LYS A 2 14.53 16.76 28.71
C LYS A 2 14.14 15.49 27.99
N THR A 3 14.98 14.47 28.05
CA THR A 3 14.63 13.09 27.73
C THR A 3 13.51 12.68 28.66
N ALA A 4 12.28 12.60 28.14
CA ALA A 4 11.20 12.00 28.87
C ALA A 4 11.53 10.50 29.01
N GLU A 5 12.01 10.09 30.18
CA GLU A 5 11.89 8.71 30.65
C GLU A 5 10.40 8.36 30.62
N ARG A 6 9.96 7.75 29.51
CA ARG A 6 8.66 7.09 29.48
C ARG A 6 8.77 5.95 30.51
N SER A 7 8.14 6.12 31.65
CA SER A 7 7.84 5.06 32.57
C SER A 7 7.52 3.78 31.80
N ARG A 8 8.26 2.71 32.07
CA ARG A 8 8.11 1.38 31.49
C ARG A 8 6.68 0.90 31.76
N LYS A 9 5.78 1.14 30.85
CA LYS A 9 4.39 0.71 30.98
C LYS A 9 4.37 -0.77 30.61
N MET A 10 4.16 -1.63 31.58
CA MET A 10 3.91 -3.07 31.36
C MET A 10 2.80 -3.23 30.32
N LEU A 11 2.84 -4.31 29.57
CA LEU A 11 1.77 -4.63 28.61
C LEU A 11 0.42 -4.66 29.31
N GLU A 12 -0.60 -4.18 28.60
CA GLU A 12 -1.97 -4.24 29.11
C GLU A 12 -2.48 -5.69 29.03
N LYS A 13 -3.01 -6.19 30.14
CA LYS A 13 -3.54 -7.55 30.24
C LYS A 13 -4.75 -7.73 29.32
N GLY A 14 -4.89 -8.93 28.75
CA GLY A 14 -5.99 -9.26 27.86
C GLY A 14 -5.93 -8.52 26.52
N ALA A 15 -4.75 -8.11 26.07
CA ALA A 15 -4.57 -7.35 24.81
C ALA A 15 -3.75 -8.08 23.77
N LEU A 16 -4.02 -7.79 22.50
CA LEU A 16 -3.25 -8.21 21.35
C LEU A 16 -2.25 -7.11 20.95
N TYR A 17 -0.98 -7.46 20.77
CA TYR A 17 0.07 -6.58 20.26
C TYR A 17 0.50 -7.04 18.86
N VAL A 18 0.26 -6.21 17.85
CA VAL A 18 0.71 -6.45 16.47
C VAL A 18 2.12 -5.90 16.35
N VAL A 19 3.11 -6.78 16.22
CA VAL A 19 4.54 -6.44 16.36
C VAL A 19 5.27 -6.64 15.05
N GLY A 20 5.84 -5.54 14.52
CA GLY A 20 6.68 -5.60 13.33
C GLY A 20 8.03 -6.24 13.59
N THR A 21 8.45 -7.14 12.70
CA THR A 21 9.73 -7.85 12.74
C THR A 21 10.67 -7.36 11.62
N PRO A 22 11.98 -7.65 11.69
CA PRO A 22 12.93 -7.30 10.62
C PRO A 22 12.56 -7.92 9.27
N ILE A 23 12.83 -7.20 8.17
CA ILE A 23 12.62 -7.66 6.79
C ILE A 23 13.92 -8.11 6.12
N GLY A 24 15.00 -8.30 6.87
CA GLY A 24 16.29 -8.70 6.36
C GLY A 24 17.45 -8.25 7.23
N ASN A 25 17.36 -7.09 7.87
CA ASN A 25 18.39 -6.55 8.75
C ASN A 25 17.92 -6.61 10.21
N LEU A 26 18.62 -7.40 11.03
CA LEU A 26 18.31 -7.52 12.45
C LEU A 26 18.47 -6.21 13.22
N GLY A 27 19.25 -5.26 12.71
CA GLY A 27 19.39 -3.92 13.28
C GLY A 27 18.11 -3.08 13.25
N ASP A 28 17.16 -3.45 12.41
CA ASP A 28 15.85 -2.79 12.30
C ASP A 28 14.83 -3.28 13.34
N PHE A 29 15.22 -4.24 14.18
CA PHE A 29 14.36 -4.70 15.27
C PHE A 29 14.33 -3.69 16.40
N SER A 30 13.19 -3.03 16.58
CA SER A 30 13.08 -1.95 17.55
C SER A 30 13.19 -2.46 19.00
N PRO A 31 13.78 -1.66 19.91
CA PRO A 31 13.83 -2.01 21.34
C PRO A 31 12.43 -2.32 21.90
N ARG A 32 11.41 -1.56 21.49
CA ARG A 32 10.03 -1.78 21.93
C ARG A 32 9.45 -3.10 21.41
N ALA A 33 9.77 -3.50 20.19
CA ALA A 33 9.36 -4.80 19.65
C ALA A 33 9.97 -5.94 20.47
N ARG A 34 11.29 -5.85 20.75
CA ARG A 34 11.98 -6.81 21.60
C ARG A 34 11.33 -6.89 22.99
N GLU A 35 11.12 -5.77 23.67
CA GLU A 35 10.50 -5.72 24.99
C GLU A 35 9.08 -6.32 24.96
N THR A 36 8.28 -5.99 23.95
CA THR A 36 6.93 -6.54 23.79
C THR A 36 6.94 -8.06 23.68
N LEU A 37 7.85 -8.62 22.86
CA LEU A 37 7.98 -10.08 22.74
C LEU A 37 8.50 -10.73 24.03
N MET A 38 9.34 -10.02 24.80
CA MET A 38 9.80 -10.49 26.09
C MET A 38 8.69 -10.49 27.16
N GLU A 39 7.79 -9.53 27.14
CA GLU A 39 6.76 -9.34 28.16
C GLU A 39 5.45 -10.09 27.84
N ALA A 40 5.12 -10.33 26.58
CA ALA A 40 3.92 -11.06 26.19
C ALA A 40 3.87 -12.48 26.78
N ASP A 41 2.69 -12.93 27.21
CA ASP A 41 2.50 -14.27 27.79
C ASP A 41 2.70 -15.36 26.74
N PHE A 42 2.32 -15.07 25.48
CA PHE A 42 2.55 -15.96 24.34
C PHE A 42 2.65 -15.17 23.02
N ILE A 43 3.15 -15.83 21.98
CA ILE A 43 3.34 -15.24 20.66
C ILE A 43 2.56 -16.06 19.63
N ALA A 44 1.70 -15.40 18.87
CA ALA A 44 1.08 -15.96 17.66
C ALA A 44 1.99 -15.65 16.46
N ALA A 45 2.48 -16.68 15.81
CA ALA A 45 3.50 -16.60 14.77
C ALA A 45 3.03 -17.30 13.49
N GLU A 46 3.34 -16.71 12.34
CA GLU A 46 3.06 -17.32 11.03
C GLU A 46 3.84 -18.63 10.88
N ASP A 47 5.16 -18.59 10.95
CA ASP A 47 6.02 -19.76 11.11
C ASP A 47 6.76 -19.69 12.45
N THR A 48 6.43 -20.62 13.35
CA THR A 48 7.03 -20.69 14.69
C THR A 48 8.53 -20.96 14.65
N ARG A 49 9.06 -21.57 13.58
CA ARG A 49 10.50 -21.87 13.41
C ARG A 49 11.26 -20.60 13.09
N VAL A 50 10.74 -19.74 12.20
CA VAL A 50 11.29 -18.44 11.84
C VAL A 50 11.28 -17.55 13.08
N THR A 51 10.14 -17.45 13.75
CA THR A 51 10.00 -16.67 14.99
C THR A 51 10.96 -17.15 16.08
N LEU A 52 11.10 -18.47 16.30
CA LEU A 52 12.05 -19.01 17.27
C LEU A 52 13.51 -18.62 16.92
N GLY A 53 13.85 -18.61 15.65
CA GLY A 53 15.16 -18.15 15.18
C GLY A 53 15.41 -16.67 15.54
N LEU A 54 14.40 -15.80 15.35
CA LEU A 54 14.46 -14.39 15.76
C LEU A 54 14.60 -14.24 17.28
N LEU A 55 13.76 -14.93 18.05
CA LEU A 55 13.80 -14.87 19.52
C LEU A 55 15.17 -15.28 20.07
N ASN A 56 15.75 -16.36 19.56
CA ASN A 56 17.07 -16.83 19.95
C ASN A 56 18.19 -15.81 19.66
N ARG A 57 18.10 -15.08 18.54
CA ARG A 57 19.07 -14.02 18.20
C ARG A 57 19.07 -12.84 19.16
N PHE A 58 17.94 -12.62 19.85
CA PHE A 58 17.76 -11.53 20.80
C PHE A 58 17.66 -11.99 22.25
N ASP A 59 18.06 -13.24 22.56
CA ASP A 59 18.05 -13.84 23.89
C ASP A 59 16.67 -13.83 24.56
N ILE A 60 15.59 -13.94 23.79
CA ILE A 60 14.22 -14.05 24.27
C ILE A 60 13.88 -15.53 24.40
N GLN A 61 13.91 -16.04 25.63
CA GLN A 61 13.75 -17.46 25.91
C GLN A 61 12.36 -17.80 26.48
N HIS A 62 12.00 -19.08 26.38
CA HIS A 62 10.83 -19.69 27.05
C HIS A 62 9.48 -19.05 26.71
N LYS A 63 9.31 -18.54 25.46
CA LYS A 63 8.02 -18.00 25.03
C LYS A 63 7.16 -19.07 24.41
N PRO A 64 5.92 -19.29 24.91
CA PRO A 64 4.95 -20.15 24.26
C PRO A 64 4.62 -19.59 22.86
N LEU A 65 4.75 -20.43 21.82
CA LEU A 65 4.44 -20.08 20.45
C LEU A 65 3.17 -20.80 20.01
N ILE A 66 2.26 -20.06 19.36
CA ILE A 66 1.08 -20.59 18.68
C ILE A 66 1.27 -20.35 17.19
N SER A 67 1.26 -21.40 16.38
CA SER A 67 1.25 -21.24 14.92
C SER A 67 -0.09 -20.65 14.47
N TYR A 68 -0.05 -19.51 13.77
CA TYR A 68 -1.21 -18.79 13.25
C TYR A 68 -0.95 -18.36 11.81
N PHE A 69 -1.48 -19.12 10.86
CA PHE A 69 -1.29 -18.91 9.42
C PHE A 69 -2.62 -19.13 8.66
N GLU A 70 -2.64 -18.83 7.35
CA GLU A 70 -3.87 -18.76 6.55
C GLU A 70 -4.79 -19.97 6.70
N HIS A 71 -4.24 -21.21 6.72
CA HIS A 71 -5.06 -22.41 6.78
C HIS A 71 -5.60 -22.78 8.17
N ASN A 72 -5.05 -22.20 9.25
CA ASN A 72 -5.50 -22.49 10.63
C ASN A 72 -6.11 -21.27 11.35
N LYS A 73 -6.20 -20.12 10.68
CA LYS A 73 -6.54 -18.82 11.27
C LYS A 73 -7.86 -18.82 12.05
N LEU A 74 -8.86 -19.61 11.65
CA LEU A 74 -10.14 -19.66 12.34
C LEU A 74 -10.02 -20.38 13.69
N SER A 75 -9.59 -21.66 13.69
CA SER A 75 -9.49 -22.46 14.91
C SER A 75 -8.45 -21.93 15.90
N ARG A 76 -7.32 -21.42 15.40
CA ARG A 76 -6.30 -20.80 16.26
C ARG A 76 -6.71 -19.42 16.75
N GLY A 77 -7.45 -18.65 15.93
CA GLY A 77 -8.04 -17.38 16.33
C GLY A 77 -8.94 -17.54 17.55
N GLU A 78 -9.84 -18.52 17.57
CA GLU A 78 -10.69 -18.83 18.72
C GLU A 78 -9.86 -19.13 19.98
N THR A 79 -8.81 -19.94 19.85
CA THR A 79 -7.89 -20.26 20.97
C THR A 79 -7.20 -18.99 21.51
N ILE A 80 -6.73 -18.11 20.63
CA ILE A 80 -6.06 -16.85 21.01
C ILE A 80 -7.06 -15.93 21.72
N ILE A 81 -8.26 -15.76 21.17
CA ILE A 81 -9.32 -14.94 21.77
C ILE A 81 -9.70 -15.42 23.17
N ALA A 82 -9.83 -16.74 23.37
CA ALA A 82 -10.13 -17.31 24.69
C ALA A 82 -9.07 -16.94 25.71
N ARG A 83 -7.78 -17.10 25.41
CA ARG A 83 -6.67 -16.74 26.29
C ARG A 83 -6.59 -15.24 26.58
N LEU A 84 -6.84 -14.39 25.57
CA LEU A 84 -6.90 -12.93 25.77
C LEU A 84 -8.04 -12.56 26.74
N ARG A 85 -9.21 -13.22 26.66
CA ARG A 85 -10.33 -13.02 27.60
C ARG A 85 -9.99 -13.46 29.03
N GLU A 86 -9.10 -14.42 29.20
CA GLU A 86 -8.56 -14.84 30.51
C GLU A 86 -7.52 -13.88 31.06
N GLY A 87 -7.21 -12.80 30.34
CA GLY A 87 -6.29 -11.74 30.75
C GLY A 87 -4.84 -11.96 30.34
N GLU A 88 -4.52 -12.99 29.52
CA GLU A 88 -3.20 -13.15 28.94
C GLU A 88 -2.95 -12.13 27.84
N THR A 89 -1.68 -11.80 27.58
CA THR A 89 -1.24 -10.91 26.49
C THR A 89 -0.67 -11.73 25.34
N CYS A 90 -1.02 -11.35 24.12
CA CYS A 90 -0.52 -11.99 22.91
C CYS A 90 0.28 -10.99 22.06
N ALA A 91 1.46 -11.38 21.60
CA ALA A 91 2.13 -10.71 20.49
C ALA A 91 1.86 -11.46 19.18
N LEU A 92 1.34 -10.78 18.16
CA LEU A 92 1.20 -11.31 16.81
C LEU A 92 2.39 -10.86 15.97
N VAL A 93 3.07 -11.83 15.34
CA VAL A 93 4.19 -11.57 14.41
C VAL A 93 4.00 -12.34 13.10
N SER A 94 4.51 -11.80 12.01
CA SER A 94 4.73 -12.50 10.74
C SER A 94 6.20 -12.89 10.59
N ASP A 95 6.52 -13.62 9.55
CA ASP A 95 7.89 -14.05 9.26
C ASP A 95 8.81 -12.87 9.01
N ALA A 96 8.29 -11.78 8.39
CA ALA A 96 9.03 -10.55 8.14
C ALA A 96 8.09 -9.35 8.01
N GLY A 97 8.42 -8.23 8.63
CA GLY A 97 7.67 -6.97 8.51
C GLY A 97 6.48 -6.85 9.45
N MET A 98 5.49 -6.08 9.02
CA MET A 98 4.27 -5.82 9.79
C MET A 98 3.23 -6.90 9.54
N PRO A 99 2.76 -7.64 10.59
CA PRO A 99 1.68 -8.60 10.45
C PRO A 99 0.39 -7.98 9.93
N ALA A 100 -0.48 -8.80 9.36
CA ALA A 100 -1.78 -8.43 8.77
C ALA A 100 -1.72 -7.57 7.49
N VAL A 101 -0.53 -7.27 6.98
CA VAL A 101 -0.35 -6.57 5.69
C VAL A 101 0.33 -7.52 4.71
N SER A 102 -0.42 -8.17 3.84
CA SER A 102 -0.03 -9.32 3.00
C SER A 102 0.28 -10.61 3.75
N ASP A 103 0.12 -10.62 5.06
CA ASP A 103 0.37 -11.72 5.98
C ASP A 103 -0.88 -12.04 6.80
N PRO A 104 -0.94 -13.20 7.47
CA PRO A 104 -2.02 -13.52 8.38
C PRO A 104 -2.13 -12.52 9.54
N GLY A 105 -3.37 -12.20 9.94
CA GLY A 105 -3.59 -11.29 11.09
C GLY A 105 -4.89 -10.51 11.02
N GLU A 106 -5.32 -10.08 9.83
CA GLU A 106 -6.53 -9.29 9.64
C GLU A 106 -7.75 -9.91 10.35
N THR A 107 -7.97 -11.21 10.14
CA THR A 107 -9.10 -11.95 10.74
C THR A 107 -9.02 -11.96 12.28
N LEU A 108 -7.82 -12.13 12.86
CA LEU A 108 -7.62 -12.12 14.30
C LEU A 108 -7.87 -10.73 14.89
N ILE A 109 -7.37 -9.68 14.23
CA ILE A 109 -7.59 -8.29 14.64
C ILE A 109 -9.09 -7.95 14.60
N ALA A 110 -9.81 -8.36 13.54
CA ALA A 110 -11.25 -8.19 13.44
C ALA A 110 -11.99 -8.92 14.57
N ALA A 111 -11.63 -10.18 14.86
CA ALA A 111 -12.21 -10.95 15.96
C ALA A 111 -11.92 -10.35 17.34
N CYS A 112 -10.72 -9.81 17.57
CA CYS A 112 -10.40 -9.06 18.80
C CYS A 112 -11.33 -7.85 18.95
N ARG A 113 -11.52 -7.07 17.88
CA ARG A 113 -12.41 -5.90 17.88
C ARG A 113 -13.85 -6.30 18.22
N GLU A 114 -14.38 -7.34 17.60
CA GLU A 114 -15.73 -7.88 17.87
C GLU A 114 -15.88 -8.35 19.33
N ALA A 115 -14.80 -8.92 19.88
CA ALA A 115 -14.76 -9.39 21.26
C ALA A 115 -14.50 -8.28 22.31
N GLY A 116 -14.32 -7.02 21.89
CA GLY A 116 -13.96 -5.91 22.78
C GLY A 116 -12.55 -5.99 23.35
N ILE A 117 -11.66 -6.77 22.75
CA ILE A 117 -10.28 -6.96 23.16
C ILE A 117 -9.40 -5.83 22.62
N PRO A 118 -8.62 -5.13 23.44
CA PRO A 118 -7.72 -4.08 23.00
C PRO A 118 -6.65 -4.61 22.03
N VAL A 119 -6.39 -3.87 20.95
CA VAL A 119 -5.34 -4.17 19.98
C VAL A 119 -4.37 -2.99 19.90
N TYR A 120 -3.10 -3.27 20.12
CA TYR A 120 -2.03 -2.27 20.06
C TYR A 120 -1.04 -2.59 18.94
N VAL A 121 -0.44 -1.55 18.37
CA VAL A 121 0.61 -1.70 17.37
C VAL A 121 1.99 -1.35 17.93
N VAL A 122 2.95 -2.18 17.62
CA VAL A 122 4.39 -1.91 17.77
C VAL A 122 4.97 -1.82 16.35
N PRO A 123 5.08 -0.59 15.80
CA PRO A 123 5.51 -0.43 14.41
C PRO A 123 6.94 -0.95 14.20
N GLY A 124 7.15 -1.52 13.05
CA GLY A 124 8.42 -2.04 12.59
C GLY A 124 8.62 -1.85 11.08
N PRO A 125 9.63 -2.48 10.50
CA PRO A 125 9.92 -2.41 9.08
C PRO A 125 8.73 -2.81 8.21
N THR A 126 8.58 -2.15 7.07
CA THR A 126 7.62 -2.51 6.03
C THR A 126 8.28 -2.37 4.66
N ALA A 127 8.34 -3.43 3.89
CA ALA A 127 9.00 -3.41 2.59
C ALA A 127 8.29 -2.45 1.61
N ALA A 128 6.96 -2.39 1.63
CA ALA A 128 6.18 -1.53 0.74
C ALA A 128 6.52 -0.04 0.90
N VAL A 129 6.43 0.49 2.12
CA VAL A 129 6.66 1.91 2.40
C VAL A 129 8.14 2.26 2.28
N SER A 130 9.04 1.35 2.69
CA SER A 130 10.48 1.56 2.55
C SER A 130 10.91 1.60 1.08
N ALA A 131 10.40 0.70 0.24
CA ALA A 131 10.65 0.71 -1.20
C ALA A 131 10.10 1.99 -1.86
N LEU A 132 8.89 2.42 -1.49
CA LEU A 132 8.32 3.68 -1.97
C LEU A 132 9.23 4.87 -1.64
N ALA A 133 9.73 4.94 -0.41
CA ALA A 133 10.58 6.05 0.05
C ALA A 133 11.87 6.20 -0.75
N VAL A 134 12.43 5.08 -1.26
CA VAL A 134 13.67 5.08 -2.05
C VAL A 134 13.44 4.99 -3.55
N SER A 135 12.20 4.84 -4.00
CA SER A 135 11.85 4.64 -5.42
C SER A 135 12.15 5.84 -6.31
N GLY A 136 12.09 7.07 -5.76
CA GLY A 136 12.17 8.32 -6.54
C GLY A 136 10.86 8.66 -7.28
N LEU A 137 9.80 7.86 -7.13
CA LEU A 137 8.48 8.12 -7.69
C LEU A 137 7.61 8.95 -6.71
N PRO A 138 6.50 9.56 -7.16
CA PRO A 138 5.62 10.34 -6.30
C PRO A 138 5.10 9.54 -5.10
N THR A 139 5.30 10.04 -3.89
CA THR A 139 4.95 9.35 -2.63
C THR A 139 3.69 9.90 -1.95
N GLY A 140 3.18 11.05 -2.39
CA GLY A 140 2.07 11.73 -1.72
C GLY A 140 0.74 10.96 -1.76
N ARG A 141 0.53 10.17 -2.80
CA ARG A 141 -0.62 9.27 -2.94
C ARG A 141 -0.16 7.99 -3.64
N PHE A 142 -0.43 6.84 -3.04
CA PHE A 142 -0.05 5.54 -3.59
C PHE A 142 -1.09 4.48 -3.28
N THR A 143 -1.00 3.35 -3.94
CA THR A 143 -1.76 2.14 -3.66
C THR A 143 -0.82 0.98 -3.34
N PHE A 144 -1.21 0.14 -2.41
CA PHE A 144 -0.52 -1.11 -2.13
C PHE A 144 -1.35 -2.27 -2.70
N GLU A 145 -0.82 -2.90 -3.72
CA GLU A 145 -1.51 -3.93 -4.50
C GLU A 145 -1.12 -5.36 -4.05
N GLY A 146 -0.10 -5.47 -3.19
CA GLY A 146 0.39 -6.76 -2.69
C GLY A 146 0.88 -7.70 -3.80
N PHE A 147 0.64 -8.99 -3.64
CA PHE A 147 1.00 -9.99 -4.66
C PHE A 147 -0.11 -10.20 -5.67
N LEU A 148 0.25 -10.26 -6.94
CA LEU A 148 -0.68 -10.69 -7.97
C LEU A 148 -1.06 -12.17 -7.79
N SER A 149 -2.34 -12.47 -7.90
CA SER A 149 -2.88 -13.82 -7.71
C SER A 149 -2.26 -14.85 -8.67
N MET A 150 -2.07 -16.07 -8.17
CA MET A 150 -1.70 -17.24 -9.00
C MET A 150 -2.83 -17.67 -9.93
N ASN A 151 -4.08 -17.46 -9.54
CA ASN A 151 -5.24 -17.75 -10.37
C ASN A 151 -5.28 -16.79 -11.57
N LYS A 152 -5.27 -17.32 -12.78
CA LYS A 152 -5.22 -16.55 -14.04
C LYS A 152 -6.36 -15.53 -14.17
N ARG A 153 -7.59 -15.89 -13.75
CA ARG A 153 -8.75 -15.01 -13.83
C ARG A 153 -8.64 -13.85 -12.83
N SER A 154 -8.36 -14.14 -11.57
CA SER A 154 -8.20 -13.13 -10.52
C SER A 154 -7.03 -12.18 -10.83
N ARG A 155 -5.89 -12.73 -11.30
CA ARG A 155 -4.75 -11.94 -11.74
C ARG A 155 -5.13 -10.94 -12.86
N ARG A 156 -5.83 -11.42 -13.89
CA ARG A 156 -6.26 -10.56 -15.01
C ARG A 156 -7.22 -9.47 -14.53
N LEU A 157 -8.19 -9.82 -13.71
CA LEU A 157 -9.14 -8.85 -13.16
C LEU A 157 -8.43 -7.77 -12.34
N HIS A 158 -7.50 -8.16 -11.45
CA HIS A 158 -6.71 -7.20 -10.66
C HIS A 158 -5.91 -6.26 -11.59
N MET A 159 -5.22 -6.81 -12.58
CA MET A 159 -4.44 -6.00 -13.54
C MET A 159 -5.31 -5.02 -14.33
N GLU A 160 -6.50 -5.44 -14.78
CA GLU A 160 -7.44 -4.54 -15.48
C GLU A 160 -7.96 -3.42 -14.56
N GLN A 161 -8.18 -3.70 -13.26
CA GLN A 161 -8.62 -2.70 -12.29
C GLN A 161 -7.59 -1.59 -12.08
N VAL A 162 -6.29 -1.92 -12.11
CA VAL A 162 -5.20 -0.97 -11.88
C VAL A 162 -4.65 -0.34 -13.16
N LYS A 163 -5.17 -0.71 -14.34
CA LYS A 163 -4.65 -0.24 -15.64
C LYS A 163 -4.59 1.28 -15.76
N GLY A 164 -5.61 1.97 -15.27
CA GLY A 164 -5.72 3.44 -15.31
C GLY A 164 -5.39 4.12 -14.00
N GLU A 165 -4.75 3.43 -13.05
CA GLU A 165 -4.42 4.02 -11.76
C GLU A 165 -3.45 5.20 -11.90
N LEU A 166 -3.83 6.36 -11.37
CA LEU A 166 -3.06 7.61 -11.45
C LEU A 166 -2.03 7.75 -10.31
N ARG A 167 -2.18 6.97 -9.24
CA ARG A 167 -1.27 6.99 -8.10
C ARG A 167 -0.12 6.02 -8.32
N THR A 168 0.98 6.23 -7.62
CA THR A 168 2.08 5.24 -7.56
C THR A 168 1.55 3.93 -6.99
N MET A 169 1.86 2.81 -7.65
CA MET A 169 1.43 1.47 -7.26
C MET A 169 2.60 0.67 -6.71
N ILE A 170 2.36 -0.12 -5.67
CA ILE A 170 3.37 -0.96 -5.04
C ILE A 170 2.92 -2.41 -5.09
N PHE A 171 3.73 -3.27 -5.73
CA PHE A 171 3.52 -4.71 -5.79
C PHE A 171 4.66 -5.45 -5.11
N TYR A 172 4.35 -6.54 -4.43
CA TYR A 172 5.32 -7.55 -4.03
C TYR A 172 5.45 -8.60 -5.12
N GLU A 173 6.66 -9.10 -5.34
CA GLU A 173 6.84 -10.18 -6.30
C GLU A 173 7.96 -11.15 -5.92
N ALA A 174 7.69 -12.43 -6.16
CA ALA A 174 8.65 -13.49 -5.96
C ALA A 174 9.57 -13.65 -7.19
N PRO A 175 10.83 -14.05 -7.03
CA PRO A 175 11.80 -14.13 -8.13
C PRO A 175 11.31 -15.00 -9.30
N HIS A 176 10.71 -16.16 -9.00
CA HIS A 176 10.24 -17.09 -10.02
C HIS A 176 9.04 -16.58 -10.85
N LYS A 177 8.37 -15.48 -10.42
CA LYS A 177 7.25 -14.85 -11.13
C LYS A 177 7.65 -13.55 -11.82
N LEU A 178 8.76 -12.93 -11.43
CA LEU A 178 9.14 -11.58 -11.83
C LEU A 178 9.14 -11.39 -13.35
N ARG A 179 9.77 -12.32 -14.10
CA ARG A 179 9.83 -12.26 -15.57
C ARG A 179 8.46 -12.12 -16.21
N ARG A 180 7.54 -12.96 -15.75
CA ARG A 180 6.16 -12.96 -16.26
C ARG A 180 5.46 -11.67 -15.87
N THR A 181 5.60 -11.23 -14.64
CA THR A 181 4.93 -10.04 -14.12
C THR A 181 5.39 -8.78 -14.84
N LEU A 182 6.70 -8.60 -15.06
CA LEU A 182 7.23 -7.48 -15.83
C LEU A 182 6.73 -7.48 -17.28
N SER A 183 6.69 -8.65 -17.94
CA SER A 183 6.14 -8.76 -19.30
C SER A 183 4.64 -8.46 -19.37
N ASP A 184 3.86 -8.86 -18.35
CA ASP A 184 2.45 -8.56 -18.27
C ASP A 184 2.24 -7.04 -18.02
N PHE A 185 3.04 -6.43 -17.14
CA PHE A 185 2.98 -4.99 -16.87
C PHE A 185 3.43 -4.13 -18.06
N GLU A 186 4.48 -4.52 -18.79
CA GLU A 186 4.90 -3.84 -20.02
C GLU A 186 3.75 -3.76 -21.03
N LYS A 187 3.01 -4.86 -21.21
CA LYS A 187 1.85 -4.92 -22.12
C LYS A 187 0.67 -4.11 -21.63
N LEU A 188 0.43 -4.08 -20.31
CA LEU A 188 -0.74 -3.46 -19.71
C LEU A 188 -0.60 -1.94 -19.58
N PHE A 189 0.54 -1.49 -19.06
CA PHE A 189 0.81 -0.10 -18.70
C PHE A 189 1.59 0.66 -19.76
N GLY A 190 2.16 -0.04 -20.75
CA GLY A 190 3.08 0.52 -21.74
C GLY A 190 4.54 0.44 -21.32
N GLY A 191 5.43 0.26 -22.30
CA GLY A 191 6.86 0.05 -22.06
C GLY A 191 7.58 1.23 -21.44
N GLU A 192 7.11 2.48 -21.68
CA GLU A 192 7.73 3.71 -21.18
C GLU A 192 7.31 4.05 -19.74
N ARG A 193 6.39 3.29 -19.14
CA ARG A 193 5.99 3.51 -17.74
C ARG A 193 7.19 3.33 -16.81
N GLU A 194 7.45 4.33 -15.98
CA GLU A 194 8.52 4.29 -15.00
C GLU A 194 8.26 3.27 -13.91
N ILE A 195 9.33 2.58 -13.51
CA ILE A 195 9.34 1.60 -12.43
C ILE A 195 10.63 1.72 -11.62
N ALA A 196 10.52 1.57 -10.31
CA ALA A 196 11.65 1.23 -9.46
C ALA A 196 11.54 -0.26 -9.07
N VAL A 197 12.52 -1.05 -9.50
CA VAL A 197 12.69 -2.44 -9.08
C VAL A 197 13.57 -2.44 -7.83
N VAL A 198 12.95 -2.68 -6.68
CA VAL A 198 13.65 -2.73 -5.38
C VAL A 198 13.84 -4.19 -5.02
N ARG A 199 15.10 -4.60 -4.85
CA ARG A 199 15.48 -5.98 -4.60
C ARG A 199 16.23 -6.09 -3.28
N GLU A 200 15.97 -7.17 -2.52
CA GLU A 200 16.72 -7.53 -1.30
C GLU A 200 16.83 -6.35 -0.29
N LEU A 201 15.76 -5.59 -0.14
CA LEU A 201 15.70 -4.39 0.71
C LEU A 201 16.18 -4.69 2.14
N THR A 202 17.03 -3.84 2.68
CA THR A 202 17.73 -3.95 3.98
C THR A 202 18.82 -5.06 4.07
N LYS A 203 18.94 -5.91 3.05
CA LYS A 203 19.91 -7.01 3.03
C LYS A 203 21.25 -6.58 2.39
N ILE A 204 22.25 -7.46 2.44
CA ILE A 204 23.61 -7.19 1.91
C ILE A 204 23.59 -6.88 0.40
N HIS A 205 22.63 -7.44 -0.34
CA HIS A 205 22.50 -7.25 -1.79
C HIS A 205 21.33 -6.33 -2.14
N GLU A 206 21.06 -5.35 -1.28
CA GLU A 206 20.05 -4.32 -1.56
C GLU A 206 20.36 -3.57 -2.85
N GLU A 207 19.36 -3.47 -3.70
CA GLU A 207 19.45 -2.77 -4.97
C GLU A 207 18.16 -2.00 -5.24
N VAL A 208 18.29 -0.75 -5.69
CA VAL A 208 17.18 0.08 -6.15
C VAL A 208 17.47 0.52 -7.58
N TRP A 209 16.84 -0.14 -8.53
CA TRP A 209 17.01 0.15 -9.94
C TRP A 209 15.80 0.88 -10.50
N ARG A 210 16.00 2.15 -10.88
CA ARG A 210 15.00 3.00 -11.54
C ARG A 210 15.17 2.90 -13.04
N THR A 211 14.08 2.57 -13.72
CA THR A 211 14.09 2.30 -15.16
C THR A 211 12.66 2.38 -15.72
N THR A 212 12.46 1.87 -16.93
CA THR A 212 11.15 1.68 -17.56
C THR A 212 10.72 0.21 -17.52
N LEU A 213 9.42 -0.04 -17.68
CA LEU A 213 8.91 -1.41 -17.74
C LEU A 213 9.53 -2.20 -18.90
N ARG A 214 9.81 -1.54 -20.03
CA ARG A 214 10.50 -2.14 -21.20
C ARG A 214 11.89 -2.62 -20.84
N GLU A 215 12.69 -1.75 -20.23
CA GLU A 215 14.07 -2.06 -19.84
C GLU A 215 14.11 -3.13 -18.76
N ALA A 216 13.26 -3.03 -17.74
CA ALA A 216 13.15 -4.03 -16.70
C ALA A 216 12.75 -5.40 -17.25
N ALA A 217 11.77 -5.47 -18.14
CA ALA A 217 11.34 -6.70 -18.78
C ALA A 217 12.45 -7.29 -19.69
N ALA A 218 13.18 -6.45 -20.41
CA ALA A 218 14.31 -6.88 -21.25
C ALA A 218 15.44 -7.46 -20.40
N HIS A 219 15.85 -6.75 -19.34
CA HIS A 219 16.90 -7.18 -18.42
C HIS A 219 16.61 -8.56 -17.83
N TYR A 220 15.43 -8.76 -17.25
CA TYR A 220 15.11 -10.04 -16.60
C TYR A 220 14.74 -11.17 -17.57
N ARG A 221 14.65 -10.92 -18.88
CA ARG A 221 14.65 -12.01 -19.88
C ARG A 221 16.02 -12.71 -19.95
N GLU A 222 17.08 -11.94 -19.82
CA GLU A 222 18.46 -12.43 -19.93
C GLU A 222 19.08 -12.82 -18.58
N HIS A 223 18.67 -12.14 -17.49
CA HIS A 223 19.21 -12.34 -16.16
C HIS A 223 18.22 -13.10 -15.27
N GLU A 224 18.72 -14.09 -14.53
CA GLU A 224 17.89 -14.86 -13.61
C GLU A 224 17.53 -14.05 -12.36
N PRO A 225 16.22 -13.85 -12.06
CA PRO A 225 15.82 -13.16 -10.85
C PRO A 225 16.18 -13.95 -9.59
N ARG A 226 16.75 -13.27 -8.58
CA ARG A 226 17.11 -13.85 -7.27
C ARG A 226 16.74 -12.89 -6.16
N GLY A 227 16.34 -13.45 -5.01
CA GLY A 227 15.95 -12.69 -3.85
C GLY A 227 14.48 -12.24 -3.90
N GLU A 228 14.14 -11.23 -3.15
CA GLU A 228 12.77 -10.71 -2.99
C GLU A 228 12.64 -9.35 -3.64
N TYR A 229 11.49 -9.06 -4.20
CA TYR A 229 11.26 -7.86 -4.99
C TYR A 229 10.07 -7.05 -4.51
N VAL A 230 10.25 -5.73 -4.48
CA VAL A 230 9.16 -4.77 -4.44
C VAL A 230 9.21 -3.97 -5.75
N LEU A 231 8.09 -3.95 -6.47
CA LEU A 231 7.94 -3.20 -7.72
C LEU A 231 7.13 -1.95 -7.42
N VAL A 232 7.75 -0.79 -7.55
CA VAL A 232 7.09 0.50 -7.38
C VAL A 232 6.90 1.11 -8.77
N ILE A 233 5.65 1.26 -9.21
CA ILE A 233 5.30 1.64 -10.58
C ILE A 233 4.64 3.01 -10.56
N ALA A 234 5.06 3.91 -11.45
CA ALA A 234 4.44 5.21 -11.60
C ALA A 234 2.95 5.08 -12.00
N GLY A 235 2.11 5.98 -11.52
CA GLY A 235 0.73 6.10 -11.96
C GLY A 235 0.60 6.41 -13.45
N ALA A 236 -0.58 6.27 -14.01
CA ALA A 236 -0.88 6.74 -15.36
C ALA A 236 -0.73 8.26 -15.44
N GLU A 237 -0.36 8.78 -16.59
CA GLU A 237 -0.50 10.19 -16.83
C GLU A 237 -1.99 10.57 -16.77
N PRO A 238 -2.34 11.67 -16.08
CA PRO A 238 -3.70 12.16 -16.14
C PRO A 238 -4.10 12.35 -17.61
N PRO A 239 -5.34 12.01 -18.01
CA PRO A 239 -5.79 12.38 -19.32
C PRO A 239 -5.56 13.88 -19.50
N LEU A 240 -4.94 14.27 -20.59
CA LEU A 240 -4.83 15.68 -20.96
C LEU A 240 -6.25 16.23 -20.83
N LEU A 241 -6.44 17.23 -19.96
CA LEU A 241 -7.66 18.00 -20.00
C LEU A 241 -7.69 18.57 -21.42
N GLU A 242 -8.59 18.07 -22.27
CA GLU A 242 -8.82 18.72 -23.55
C GLU A 242 -9.07 20.18 -23.23
N GLU A 243 -8.24 21.06 -23.80
CA GLU A 243 -8.54 22.47 -23.73
C GLU A 243 -9.98 22.62 -24.17
N PRO A 244 -10.82 23.35 -23.43
CA PRO A 244 -12.23 23.48 -23.81
C PRO A 244 -12.26 23.90 -25.28
N ALA A 245 -13.01 23.16 -26.07
CA ALA A 245 -13.11 23.33 -27.51
C ALA A 245 -13.47 24.78 -27.90
N TYR A 246 -13.89 25.57 -26.94
CA TYR A 246 -14.26 26.98 -27.06
C TYR A 246 -13.61 27.81 -25.96
N THR A 247 -13.14 28.97 -26.34
CA THR A 247 -12.67 30.03 -25.41
C THR A 247 -13.87 30.77 -24.80
N ILE A 248 -13.66 31.41 -23.67
CA ILE A 248 -14.70 32.28 -23.08
C ILE A 248 -15.14 33.39 -24.05
N GLY A 249 -14.23 33.92 -24.87
CA GLY A 249 -14.53 34.91 -25.89
C GLY A 249 -15.50 34.38 -26.96
N GLU A 250 -15.29 33.18 -27.46
CA GLU A 250 -16.18 32.52 -28.43
C GLU A 250 -17.57 32.22 -27.81
N ALA A 251 -17.59 31.73 -26.56
CA ALA A 251 -18.85 31.51 -25.85
C ALA A 251 -19.64 32.83 -25.58
N VAL A 252 -18.94 33.91 -25.30
CA VAL A 252 -19.52 35.24 -25.15
C VAL A 252 -20.07 35.74 -26.52
N SER A 253 -19.35 35.54 -27.61
CA SER A 253 -19.82 35.88 -28.98
C SER A 253 -21.08 35.12 -29.35
N MET A 254 -21.14 33.79 -29.04
CA MET A 254 -22.34 32.98 -29.24
C MET A 254 -23.53 33.49 -28.39
N ALA A 255 -23.28 33.84 -27.12
CA ALA A 255 -24.32 34.38 -26.25
C ALA A 255 -24.83 35.73 -26.73
N ARG A 256 -23.95 36.62 -27.27
CA ARG A 256 -24.33 37.93 -27.87
C ARG A 256 -25.20 37.74 -29.11
N GLY A 257 -24.87 36.79 -29.99
CA GLY A 257 -25.71 36.45 -31.12
C GLY A 257 -27.14 36.03 -30.73
N LEU A 258 -27.27 35.21 -29.69
CA LEU A 258 -28.57 34.84 -29.13
C LEU A 258 -29.33 36.01 -28.51
N MET A 259 -28.62 36.96 -27.92
CA MET A 259 -29.23 38.21 -27.39
C MET A 259 -29.73 39.12 -28.49
N GLU A 260 -29.04 39.22 -29.62
CA GLU A 260 -29.49 39.98 -30.80
C GLU A 260 -30.78 39.39 -31.40
N GLU A 261 -31.00 38.09 -31.25
CA GLU A 261 -32.22 37.39 -31.61
C GLU A 261 -33.34 37.50 -30.55
N GLY A 262 -33.13 38.30 -29.48
CA GLY A 262 -34.12 38.57 -28.46
C GLY A 262 -34.07 37.67 -27.22
N THR A 263 -33.07 36.80 -27.08
CA THR A 263 -32.88 35.95 -25.90
C THR A 263 -32.37 36.74 -24.70
N PRO A 264 -32.96 36.64 -23.51
CA PRO A 264 -32.46 37.31 -22.31
C PRO A 264 -31.02 36.93 -21.96
N PRO A 265 -30.20 37.85 -21.43
CA PRO A 265 -28.78 37.58 -21.19
C PRO A 265 -28.46 36.37 -20.36
N SER A 266 -29.25 36.10 -19.31
CA SER A 266 -29.09 34.91 -18.44
C SER A 266 -29.40 33.60 -19.16
N GLU A 267 -30.34 33.64 -20.11
CA GLU A 267 -30.73 32.50 -20.93
C GLU A 267 -29.71 32.27 -22.05
N ALA A 268 -29.25 33.33 -22.71
CA ALA A 268 -28.21 33.30 -23.71
C ALA A 268 -26.90 32.70 -23.14
N ALA A 269 -26.47 33.12 -21.94
CA ALA A 269 -25.33 32.54 -21.26
C ALA A 269 -25.54 31.04 -20.88
N ARG A 270 -26.78 30.64 -20.58
CA ARG A 270 -27.12 29.23 -20.32
C ARG A 270 -27.01 28.36 -21.56
N LEU A 271 -27.50 28.86 -22.68
CA LEU A 271 -27.45 28.15 -23.96
C LEU A 271 -25.99 28.04 -24.46
N ALA A 272 -25.25 29.14 -24.46
CA ALA A 272 -23.83 29.12 -24.81
C ALA A 272 -23.03 28.19 -23.91
N ALA A 273 -23.31 28.14 -22.60
CA ALA A 273 -22.69 27.20 -21.68
C ALA A 273 -22.97 25.73 -22.01
N LYS A 274 -24.19 25.44 -22.45
CA LYS A 274 -24.58 24.08 -22.89
C LYS A 274 -23.81 23.63 -24.12
N ASP A 275 -23.65 24.54 -25.09
CA ASP A 275 -23.03 24.21 -26.39
C ASP A 275 -21.49 24.21 -26.31
N THR A 276 -20.91 25.02 -25.46
CA THR A 276 -19.45 25.15 -25.31
C THR A 276 -18.84 24.32 -24.18
N GLY A 277 -19.68 23.78 -23.27
CA GLY A 277 -19.20 23.07 -22.08
C GLY A 277 -18.61 23.99 -21.00
N LEU A 278 -18.58 25.31 -21.22
CA LEU A 278 -18.03 26.29 -20.28
C LEU A 278 -19.04 26.64 -19.17
N ARG A 279 -18.56 27.20 -18.06
CA ARG A 279 -19.42 27.54 -16.94
C ARG A 279 -20.30 28.78 -17.23
N LYS A 280 -21.62 28.62 -17.12
CA LYS A 280 -22.60 29.72 -17.29
C LYS A 280 -22.19 31.00 -16.53
N ALA A 281 -21.71 30.85 -15.28
CA ALA A 281 -21.31 31.99 -14.46
C ALA A 281 -20.16 32.81 -15.05
N GLU A 282 -19.22 32.16 -15.70
CA GLU A 282 -18.06 32.80 -16.34
C GLU A 282 -18.48 33.54 -17.61
N ILE A 283 -19.32 32.92 -18.44
CA ILE A 283 -19.87 33.55 -19.65
C ILE A 283 -20.73 34.75 -19.26
N TYR A 284 -21.62 34.59 -18.29
CA TYR A 284 -22.50 35.68 -17.85
C TYR A 284 -21.72 36.88 -17.26
N LYS A 285 -20.69 36.58 -16.46
CA LYS A 285 -19.80 37.59 -15.88
C LYS A 285 -19.02 38.34 -16.96
N ALA A 286 -18.59 37.66 -18.03
CA ALA A 286 -17.90 38.29 -19.15
C ALA A 286 -18.84 39.12 -20.00
N LEU A 287 -20.11 38.69 -20.22
CA LEU A 287 -21.16 39.45 -20.90
C LEU A 287 -21.51 40.78 -20.18
N THR A 288 -21.43 40.82 -18.85
CA THR A 288 -21.85 41.97 -18.03
C THR A 288 -20.73 42.88 -17.60
N ARG A 289 -19.47 42.60 -17.95
CA ARG A 289 -18.30 43.44 -17.62
C ARG A 289 -17.97 44.55 -18.65
N GLU A 290 -18.65 44.61 -19.76
CA GLU A 290 -18.67 45.68 -20.73
C GLU A 290 -20.02 46.44 -20.66
#